data_d45edb18ee80adbbe5a9dea495da4c14
#
_entry.id   d45edb18ee80adbbe5a9dea495da4c14
#
_cell.length_a   1.000
_cell.length_b   1.000
_cell.length_c   1.000
_cell.angle_alpha   90.00
_cell.angle_beta   90.00
_cell.angle_gamma   90.00
#
_symmetry.space_group_name_H-M   'P 1'
#
loop_
_entity.id
_entity.type
_entity.pdbx_description
1 polymer ?
#
loop_
_entity_poly.entity_id
_entity_poly.type
_entity_poly.pdbx_seq_one_letter_code
_entity_poly.pdbx_strand_id
1 'polypeptide(L)'
;SEMCIRDSIEGESILNLQTYIKDDFSDIISAILKAKGRLIVTGIGKSANIAQKIVSTLNSTGQPSIFMHAADAIHGDLGNVQTDDIVLFISKSGNTDEIKVLLPLIKAMGNTIIAMTANSNSYLSKQSNWTINSCVEKEACPNNLAPTTSTTAQLVMGDVLAVCLLECREFTDDDFARYHPGGTIGKQLFMKIGELCSSNQVAKVSADSSVNEVIIEISNKRLGATAVVENNKLVGIITDGDIRRMLENQSDWNNFKACLLYTSDAADDIPR
;
A
#
# COMPACT_ATOMS: atom_id res chain seq x y z
N SER A 1 -24.99 19.81 14.43
CA SER A 1 -24.68 19.11 15.68
C SER A 1 -23.22 19.34 16.05
N GLU A 2 -22.85 19.21 17.32
CA GLU A 2 -21.44 19.35 17.76
C GLU A 2 -20.45 18.44 17.01
N MET A 3 -20.89 17.27 16.55
CA MET A 3 -20.08 16.36 15.72
C MET A 3 -19.66 17.01 14.39
N CYS A 4 -20.57 17.63 13.67
CA CYS A 4 -20.25 18.30 12.39
C CYS A 4 -19.24 19.44 12.56
N ILE A 5 -19.24 20.13 13.70
CA ILE A 5 -18.27 21.19 13.99
C ILE A 5 -16.84 20.62 14.15
N ARG A 6 -16.72 19.40 14.71
CA ARG A 6 -15.41 18.74 14.90
C ARG A 6 -14.77 18.32 13.58
N ASP A 7 -15.57 17.68 12.74
CA ASP A 7 -15.14 17.26 11.40
C ASP A 7 -14.72 18.47 10.55
N SER A 8 -15.47 19.60 10.66
CA SER A 8 -15.13 20.84 9.97
C SER A 8 -13.79 21.41 10.43
N ILE A 9 -13.48 21.36 11.73
CA ILE A 9 -12.19 21.86 12.27
C ILE A 9 -11.02 21.09 11.67
N GLU A 10 -11.09 19.77 11.60
CA GLU A 10 -10.04 18.96 10.98
C GLU A 10 -9.95 19.23 9.47
N GLY A 11 -11.08 19.21 8.76
CA GLY A 11 -11.12 19.45 7.32
C GLY A 11 -10.55 20.80 6.91
N GLU A 12 -10.96 21.89 7.58
CA GLU A 12 -10.45 23.24 7.33
C GLU A 12 -8.95 23.35 7.63
N SER A 13 -8.48 22.73 8.71
CA SER A 13 -7.07 22.73 9.07
C SER A 13 -6.21 22.03 8.01
N ILE A 14 -6.70 20.92 7.43
CA ILE A 14 -6.03 20.21 6.33
C ILE A 14 -5.97 21.09 5.09
N LEU A 15 -7.07 21.72 4.70
CA LEU A 15 -7.10 22.63 3.55
C LEU A 15 -6.11 23.80 3.71
N ASN A 16 -5.94 24.31 4.93
CA ASN A 16 -5.00 25.38 5.22
C ASN A 16 -3.53 24.96 5.11
N LEU A 17 -3.19 23.66 5.19
CA LEU A 17 -1.81 23.17 5.08
C LEU A 17 -1.16 23.59 3.74
N GLN A 18 -1.94 23.68 2.66
CA GLN A 18 -1.44 24.12 1.35
C GLN A 18 -0.73 25.49 1.41
N THR A 19 -1.15 26.36 2.32
CA THR A 19 -0.56 27.70 2.48
C THR A 19 0.85 27.68 3.10
N TYR A 20 1.22 26.55 3.73
CA TYR A 20 2.51 26.35 4.36
C TYR A 20 3.51 25.60 3.46
N ILE A 21 3.07 25.05 2.32
CA ILE A 21 3.97 24.45 1.34
C ILE A 21 4.63 25.58 0.55
N LYS A 22 5.94 25.74 0.72
CA LYS A 22 6.78 26.76 0.09
C LYS A 22 7.90 26.12 -0.71
N ASP A 23 8.74 26.93 -1.32
CA ASP A 23 9.88 26.49 -2.13
C ASP A 23 10.82 25.54 -1.39
N ASP A 24 10.98 25.70 -0.08
CA ASP A 24 11.76 24.82 0.79
C ASP A 24 11.29 23.34 0.71
N PHE A 25 10.03 23.11 0.37
CA PHE A 25 9.50 21.74 0.23
C PHE A 25 10.11 21.03 -0.99
N SER A 26 10.33 21.75 -2.07
CA SER A 26 11.01 21.23 -3.27
C SER A 26 12.47 20.87 -2.98
N ASP A 27 13.13 21.64 -2.12
CA ASP A 27 14.50 21.37 -1.69
C ASP A 27 14.59 20.11 -0.84
N ILE A 28 13.59 19.89 0.04
CA ILE A 28 13.46 18.66 0.83
C ILE A 28 13.31 17.43 -0.09
N ILE A 29 12.39 17.50 -1.06
CA ILE A 29 12.19 16.42 -2.04
C ILE A 29 13.50 16.13 -2.78
N SER A 30 14.15 17.18 -3.29
CA SER A 30 15.41 17.08 -4.02
C SER A 30 16.54 16.48 -3.15
N ALA A 31 16.62 16.83 -1.88
CA ALA A 31 17.61 16.28 -0.95
C ALA A 31 17.38 14.79 -0.71
N ILE A 32 16.12 14.37 -0.48
CA ILE A 32 15.78 12.97 -0.24
C ILE A 32 16.04 12.12 -1.50
N LEU A 33 15.71 12.64 -2.70
CA LEU A 33 15.97 11.94 -3.97
C LEU A 33 17.46 11.73 -4.24
N LYS A 34 18.31 12.67 -3.83
CA LYS A 34 19.77 12.63 -4.01
C LYS A 34 20.48 11.82 -2.92
N ALA A 35 19.83 11.59 -1.77
CA ALA A 35 20.43 10.85 -0.67
C ALA A 35 20.72 9.40 -1.05
N LYS A 36 21.88 8.90 -0.66
CA LYS A 36 22.27 7.49 -0.82
C LYS A 36 21.73 6.60 0.30
N GLY A 37 21.42 7.21 1.45
CA GLY A 37 20.89 6.55 2.62
C GLY A 37 19.37 6.49 2.62
N ARG A 38 18.82 6.18 3.78
CA ARG A 38 17.39 6.03 4.03
C ARG A 38 16.81 7.30 4.65
N LEU A 39 15.49 7.40 4.69
CA LEU A 39 14.79 8.39 5.49
C LEU A 39 14.45 7.79 6.85
N ILE A 40 15.12 8.24 7.91
CA ILE A 40 14.79 7.87 9.29
C ILE A 40 13.71 8.82 9.78
N VAL A 41 12.56 8.28 10.18
CA VAL A 41 11.46 9.12 10.72
C VAL A 41 11.36 8.86 12.21
N THR A 42 11.45 9.93 13.00
CA THR A 42 11.46 9.83 14.47
C THR A 42 10.44 10.75 15.11
N GLY A 43 9.92 10.34 16.24
CA GLY A 43 8.96 11.09 17.04
C GLY A 43 8.72 10.41 18.38
N ILE A 44 7.88 11.01 19.22
CA ILE A 44 7.47 10.47 20.51
C ILE A 44 5.94 10.53 20.68
N GLY A 45 5.37 9.62 21.45
CA GLY A 45 3.94 9.58 21.75
C GLY A 45 3.08 9.47 20.50
N LYS A 46 2.08 10.33 20.34
CA LYS A 46 1.18 10.31 19.16
C LYS A 46 1.93 10.60 17.85
N SER A 47 2.94 11.48 17.87
CA SER A 47 3.79 11.73 16.70
C SER A 47 4.60 10.50 16.29
N ALA A 48 4.99 9.62 17.21
CA ALA A 48 5.64 8.35 16.90
C ALA A 48 4.70 7.40 16.12
N ASN A 49 3.42 7.32 16.50
CA ASN A 49 2.44 6.52 15.75
C ASN A 49 2.26 7.05 14.32
N ILE A 50 2.25 8.37 14.14
CA ILE A 50 2.19 8.99 12.81
C ILE A 50 3.49 8.70 12.03
N ALA A 51 4.65 8.78 12.66
CA ALA A 51 5.94 8.45 12.05
C ALA A 51 5.97 7.01 11.52
N GLN A 52 5.44 6.03 12.27
CA GLN A 52 5.33 4.64 11.82
C GLN A 52 4.45 4.51 10.56
N LYS A 53 3.29 5.21 10.54
CA LYS A 53 2.42 5.20 9.35
C LYS A 53 3.12 5.83 8.15
N ILE A 54 3.80 6.95 8.32
CA ILE A 54 4.54 7.62 7.25
C ILE A 54 5.63 6.70 6.69
N VAL A 55 6.42 6.03 7.54
CA VAL A 55 7.42 5.03 7.13
C VAL A 55 6.80 3.90 6.33
N SER A 56 5.66 3.39 6.78
CA SER A 56 4.94 2.33 6.05
C SER A 56 4.54 2.78 4.65
N THR A 57 4.02 4.01 4.51
CA THR A 57 3.66 4.60 3.21
C THR A 57 4.89 4.79 2.33
N LEU A 58 5.97 5.38 2.86
CA LEU A 58 7.22 5.62 2.13
C LEU A 58 7.82 4.33 1.58
N ASN A 59 7.89 3.28 2.41
CA ASN A 59 8.40 1.98 1.98
C ASN A 59 7.53 1.36 0.88
N SER A 60 6.20 1.50 0.97
CA SER A 60 5.28 0.97 -0.04
C SER A 60 5.30 1.75 -1.36
N THR A 61 5.82 2.98 -1.34
CA THR A 61 5.94 3.87 -2.50
C THR A 61 7.38 4.07 -2.98
N GLY A 62 8.29 3.16 -2.59
CA GLY A 62 9.64 3.11 -3.14
C GLY A 62 10.68 4.03 -2.47
N GLN A 63 10.35 4.65 -1.32
CA GLN A 63 11.32 5.36 -0.50
C GLN A 63 11.77 4.50 0.68
N PRO A 64 13.01 3.97 0.70
CA PRO A 64 13.52 3.23 1.85
C PRO A 64 13.51 4.09 3.11
N SER A 65 12.78 3.66 4.12
CA SER A 65 12.60 4.42 5.36
C SER A 65 12.56 3.51 6.58
N ILE A 66 12.99 4.03 7.72
CA ILE A 66 12.97 3.34 9.01
C ILE A 66 12.34 4.25 10.06
N PHE A 67 11.49 3.66 10.90
CA PHE A 67 11.00 4.31 12.09
C PHE A 67 12.01 4.14 13.24
N MET A 68 12.29 5.21 13.96
CA MET A 68 13.11 5.22 15.18
C MET A 68 12.36 5.98 16.27
N HIS A 69 12.01 5.31 17.37
CA HIS A 69 11.35 5.99 18.47
C HIS A 69 12.33 6.91 19.19
N ALA A 70 11.97 8.18 19.40
CA ALA A 70 12.91 9.18 19.92
C ALA A 70 13.44 8.86 21.33
N ALA A 71 12.63 8.20 22.18
CA ALA A 71 13.08 7.78 23.50
C ALA A 71 14.03 6.57 23.43
N ASP A 72 13.80 5.63 22.53
CA ASP A 72 14.63 4.43 22.38
C ASP A 72 15.97 4.77 21.71
N ALA A 73 15.98 5.80 20.86
CA ALA A 73 17.18 6.30 20.21
C ALA A 73 18.30 6.64 21.20
N ILE A 74 17.97 7.31 22.31
CA ILE A 74 18.95 7.67 23.34
C ILE A 74 19.42 6.48 24.20
N HIS A 75 18.78 5.31 24.03
CA HIS A 75 19.12 4.06 24.75
C HIS A 75 19.70 2.98 23.84
N GLY A 76 20.13 3.34 22.62
CA GLY A 76 20.87 2.41 21.74
C GLY A 76 20.41 2.41 20.29
N ASP A 77 19.15 2.72 19.99
CA ASP A 77 18.63 2.70 18.62
C ASP A 77 19.25 3.77 17.71
N LEU A 78 19.98 4.74 18.29
CA LEU A 78 20.80 5.67 17.53
C LEU A 78 21.81 4.96 16.61
N GLY A 79 22.24 3.74 16.99
CA GLY A 79 23.10 2.89 16.14
C GLY A 79 22.49 2.47 14.82
N ASN A 80 21.16 2.63 14.63
CA ASN A 80 20.50 2.38 13.36
C ASN A 80 20.75 3.49 12.32
N VAL A 81 21.17 4.68 12.74
CA VAL A 81 21.38 5.83 11.86
C VAL A 81 22.75 5.69 11.17
N GLN A 82 22.75 5.71 9.84
CA GLN A 82 23.95 5.67 9.02
C GLN A 82 24.33 7.07 8.54
N THR A 83 25.58 7.25 8.15
CA THR A 83 26.14 8.57 7.77
C THR A 83 25.36 9.25 6.63
N ASP A 84 24.85 8.46 5.67
CA ASP A 84 24.14 8.98 4.49
C ASP A 84 22.63 9.10 4.69
N ASP A 85 22.10 8.72 5.87
CA ASP A 85 20.68 8.81 6.17
C ASP A 85 20.24 10.28 6.40
N ILE A 86 19.01 10.60 6.01
CA ILE A 86 18.33 11.84 6.37
C ILE A 86 17.39 11.54 7.53
N VAL A 87 17.33 12.42 8.52
CA VAL A 87 16.47 12.23 9.70
C VAL A 87 15.34 13.23 9.73
N LEU A 88 14.10 12.76 9.65
CA LEU A 88 12.86 13.54 9.78
C LEU A 88 12.35 13.44 11.21
N PHE A 89 12.38 14.53 11.94
CA PHE A 89 11.81 14.63 13.28
C PHE A 89 10.37 15.14 13.22
N ILE A 90 9.45 14.45 13.85
CA ILE A 90 8.03 14.83 13.95
C ILE A 90 7.71 15.23 15.38
N SER A 91 7.35 16.49 15.57
CA SER A 91 6.93 17.01 16.89
C SER A 91 6.08 18.28 16.74
N LYS A 92 4.85 18.27 17.28
CA LYS A 92 3.96 19.44 17.25
C LYS A 92 4.63 20.69 17.84
N SER A 93 5.17 20.59 19.04
CA SER A 93 5.82 21.73 19.71
C SER A 93 7.24 22.01 19.22
N GLY A 94 7.95 20.96 18.74
CA GLY A 94 9.36 21.02 18.39
C GLY A 94 10.31 21.30 19.56
N ASN A 95 9.83 21.14 20.80
CA ASN A 95 10.57 21.51 22.02
C ASN A 95 10.58 20.40 23.09
N THR A 96 10.21 19.16 22.76
CA THR A 96 10.21 18.05 23.73
C THR A 96 11.63 17.72 24.18
N ASP A 97 11.78 17.21 25.40
CA ASP A 97 13.10 16.99 26.00
C ASP A 97 13.89 15.92 25.24
N GLU A 98 13.22 14.90 24.72
CA GLU A 98 13.84 13.86 23.89
C GLU A 98 14.44 14.43 22.61
N ILE A 99 13.76 15.39 21.98
CA ILE A 99 14.30 16.07 20.79
C ILE A 99 15.52 16.90 21.14
N LYS A 100 15.51 17.62 22.27
CA LYS A 100 16.65 18.43 22.70
C LYS A 100 17.89 17.59 22.98
N VAL A 101 17.70 16.33 23.41
CA VAL A 101 18.80 15.39 23.62
C VAL A 101 19.24 14.73 22.31
N LEU A 102 18.30 14.23 21.51
CA LEU A 102 18.60 13.43 20.32
C LEU A 102 19.16 14.26 19.16
N LEU A 103 18.60 15.46 18.93
CA LEU A 103 18.93 16.28 17.78
C LEU A 103 20.42 16.68 17.72
N PRO A 104 21.07 17.13 18.82
CA PRO A 104 22.51 17.41 18.81
C PRO A 104 23.37 16.18 18.49
N LEU A 105 22.96 14.99 18.91
CA LEU A 105 23.66 13.75 18.62
C LEU A 105 23.63 13.43 17.13
N ILE A 106 22.44 13.47 16.51
CA ILE A 106 22.27 13.28 15.06
C ILE A 106 23.06 14.34 14.27
N LYS A 107 23.03 15.58 14.72
CA LYS A 107 23.78 16.67 14.08
C LYS A 107 25.30 16.47 14.16
N ALA A 108 25.79 15.95 15.29
CA ALA A 108 27.21 15.62 15.47
C ALA A 108 27.66 14.44 14.58
N MET A 109 26.75 13.55 14.19
CA MET A 109 26.99 12.47 13.21
C MET A 109 27.08 12.99 11.76
N GLY A 110 26.72 14.26 11.51
CA GLY A 110 26.76 14.87 10.19
C GLY A 110 25.54 14.64 9.33
N ASN A 111 24.49 14.03 9.88
CA ASN A 111 23.26 13.75 9.13
C ASN A 111 22.45 15.02 8.83
N THR A 112 21.80 15.02 7.70
CA THR A 112 20.82 16.04 7.32
C THR A 112 19.53 15.86 8.13
N ILE A 113 19.02 16.97 8.68
CA ILE A 113 17.84 16.96 9.55
C ILE A 113 16.70 17.74 8.93
N ILE A 114 15.52 17.14 8.90
CA ILE A 114 14.25 17.77 8.50
C ILE A 114 13.36 17.82 9.74
N ALA A 115 12.77 18.98 10.01
CA ALA A 115 11.77 19.16 11.04
C ALA A 115 10.37 19.06 10.45
N MET A 116 9.44 18.30 11.07
CA MET A 116 8.01 18.46 10.85
C MET A 116 7.38 18.95 12.15
N THR A 117 6.99 20.22 12.18
CA THR A 117 6.51 20.87 13.41
C THR A 117 5.46 21.93 13.12
N ALA A 118 4.59 22.20 14.10
CA ALA A 118 3.64 23.30 14.05
C ALA A 118 4.26 24.64 14.46
N ASN A 119 5.47 24.63 15.00
CA ASN A 119 6.14 25.84 15.51
C ASN A 119 7.48 26.08 14.82
N SER A 120 7.46 26.97 13.81
CA SER A 120 8.66 27.36 13.05
C SER A 120 9.72 28.08 13.89
N ASN A 121 9.39 28.54 15.09
CA ASN A 121 10.31 29.15 16.03
C ASN A 121 10.85 28.19 17.09
N SER A 122 10.48 26.90 17.01
CA SER A 122 10.92 25.87 17.95
C SER A 122 12.42 25.59 17.89
N TYR A 123 12.91 24.92 18.92
CA TYR A 123 14.29 24.43 18.97
C TYR A 123 14.57 23.48 17.78
N LEU A 124 13.64 22.56 17.49
CA LEU A 124 13.75 21.61 16.38
C LEU A 124 13.90 22.35 15.04
N SER A 125 12.99 23.28 14.74
CA SER A 125 13.00 24.01 13.47
C SER A 125 14.31 24.80 13.28
N LYS A 126 14.76 25.51 14.32
CA LYS A 126 15.98 26.33 14.27
C LYS A 126 17.27 25.54 14.08
N GLN A 127 17.28 24.27 14.47
CA GLN A 127 18.46 23.42 14.40
C GLN A 127 18.45 22.47 13.19
N SER A 128 17.34 22.39 12.46
CA SER A 128 17.18 21.56 11.27
C SER A 128 17.61 22.29 10.00
N ASN A 129 17.92 21.52 8.94
CA ASN A 129 18.25 22.06 7.62
C ASN A 129 17.00 22.64 6.94
N TRP A 130 15.86 21.98 7.09
CA TRP A 130 14.56 22.41 6.55
C TRP A 130 13.42 22.13 7.53
N THR A 131 12.31 22.83 7.32
CA THR A 131 11.12 22.66 8.14
C THR A 131 9.87 22.46 7.29
N ILE A 132 9.18 21.34 7.51
CA ILE A 132 7.83 21.09 7.04
C ILE A 132 6.88 21.64 8.10
N ASN A 133 6.12 22.66 7.75
CA ASN A 133 5.17 23.26 8.68
C ASN A 133 3.85 22.46 8.69
N SER A 134 3.51 21.89 9.84
CA SER A 134 2.25 21.16 10.10
C SER A 134 1.37 21.91 11.11
N CYS A 135 1.36 23.24 11.05
CA CYS A 135 0.61 24.08 11.98
C CYS A 135 -0.90 23.91 11.78
N VAL A 136 -1.60 23.82 12.90
CA VAL A 136 -3.07 23.87 12.98
C VAL A 136 -3.48 24.87 14.04
N GLU A 137 -4.61 25.55 13.85
CA GLU A 137 -5.07 26.59 14.79
C GLU A 137 -5.47 25.99 16.13
N LYS A 138 -6.20 24.89 16.11
CA LYS A 138 -6.69 24.20 17.32
C LYS A 138 -6.91 22.73 17.10
N GLU A 139 -6.93 21.96 18.18
CA GLU A 139 -7.34 20.57 18.16
C GLU A 139 -8.88 20.46 18.04
N ALA A 140 -9.37 19.42 17.39
CA ALA A 140 -10.81 19.10 17.37
C ALA A 140 -11.31 18.63 18.75
N CYS A 141 -10.42 18.26 19.65
CA CYS A 141 -10.71 17.97 21.04
C CYS A 141 -11.38 19.18 21.72
N PRO A 142 -12.50 19.01 22.45
CA PRO A 142 -13.23 20.09 23.14
C PRO A 142 -12.35 20.97 24.02
N ASN A 143 -11.39 20.36 24.69
CA ASN A 143 -10.48 21.05 25.60
C ASN A 143 -9.17 21.50 24.95
N ASN A 144 -9.04 21.34 23.63
CA ASN A 144 -7.82 21.64 22.88
C ASN A 144 -6.55 20.95 23.44
N LEU A 145 -6.70 19.76 24.06
CA LEU A 145 -5.61 19.05 24.75
C LEU A 145 -5.16 17.79 23.99
N ALA A 146 -6.13 16.94 23.59
CA ALA A 146 -5.81 15.70 22.91
C ALA A 146 -5.34 15.97 21.49
N PRO A 147 -4.16 15.43 21.07
CA PRO A 147 -3.68 15.56 19.70
C PRO A 147 -4.64 14.84 18.73
N THR A 148 -5.37 15.60 17.94
CA THR A 148 -6.32 15.17 16.92
C THR A 148 -5.97 15.84 15.59
N THR A 149 -6.40 17.06 15.37
CA THR A 149 -6.11 17.85 14.17
C THR A 149 -4.61 17.94 13.88
N SER A 150 -3.77 18.14 14.89
CA SER A 150 -2.32 18.22 14.73
C SER A 150 -1.70 16.91 14.25
N THR A 151 -2.20 15.75 14.71
CA THR A 151 -1.71 14.45 14.23
C THR A 151 -2.20 14.13 12.82
N THR A 152 -3.43 14.53 12.49
CA THR A 152 -3.96 14.43 11.12
C THR A 152 -3.15 15.30 10.16
N ALA A 153 -2.80 16.53 10.56
CA ALA A 153 -1.93 17.42 9.77
C ALA A 153 -0.53 16.81 9.53
N GLN A 154 0.09 16.22 10.55
CA GLN A 154 1.38 15.50 10.41
C GLN A 154 1.26 14.34 9.44
N LEU A 155 0.16 13.57 9.52
CA LEU A 155 -0.10 12.45 8.62
C LEU A 155 -0.23 12.92 7.17
N VAL A 156 -1.05 13.93 6.91
CA VAL A 156 -1.26 14.49 5.57
C VAL A 156 0.05 15.03 4.98
N MET A 157 0.84 15.77 5.75
CA MET A 157 2.14 16.27 5.28
C MET A 157 3.12 15.13 4.98
N GLY A 158 3.08 14.05 5.74
CA GLY A 158 3.84 12.83 5.45
C GLY A 158 3.40 12.12 4.17
N ASP A 159 2.10 12.07 3.91
CA ASP A 159 1.56 11.49 2.67
C ASP A 159 1.87 12.38 1.45
N VAL A 160 1.80 13.71 1.59
CA VAL A 160 2.26 14.64 0.55
C VAL A 160 3.74 14.42 0.21
N LEU A 161 4.59 14.26 1.23
CA LEU A 161 6.01 13.92 1.04
C LEU A 161 6.18 12.62 0.25
N ALA A 162 5.46 11.56 0.63
CA ALA A 162 5.54 10.26 -0.02
C ALA A 162 5.06 10.31 -1.48
N VAL A 163 3.94 11.00 -1.75
CA VAL A 163 3.37 11.13 -3.10
C VAL A 163 4.28 11.96 -4.02
N CYS A 164 4.84 13.07 -3.53
CA CYS A 164 5.80 13.85 -4.31
C CYS A 164 7.06 13.05 -4.65
N LEU A 165 7.58 12.25 -3.71
CA LEU A 165 8.73 11.37 -3.98
C LEU A 165 8.40 10.27 -4.99
N LEU A 166 7.20 9.68 -4.90
CA LEU A 166 6.67 8.69 -5.83
C LEU A 166 6.60 9.26 -7.25
N GLU A 167 6.00 10.45 -7.39
CA GLU A 167 5.85 11.13 -8.68
C GLU A 167 7.20 11.49 -9.30
N CYS A 168 8.12 12.05 -8.52
CA CYS A 168 9.47 12.37 -8.99
C CYS A 168 10.31 11.15 -9.39
N ARG A 169 9.96 9.95 -8.93
CA ARG A 169 10.59 8.68 -9.30
C ARG A 169 9.93 7.99 -10.48
N GLU A 170 8.84 8.54 -11.02
CA GLU A 170 8.03 7.90 -12.05
C GLU A 170 7.62 6.47 -11.66
N PHE A 171 7.25 6.31 -10.38
CA PHE A 171 6.92 5.02 -9.77
C PHE A 171 5.65 4.44 -10.42
N THR A 172 5.77 3.22 -10.94
CA THR A 172 4.74 2.55 -11.74
C THR A 172 3.92 1.55 -10.93
N ASP A 173 2.81 1.05 -11.53
CA ASP A 173 2.02 -0.05 -10.98
C ASP A 173 2.87 -1.33 -10.84
N ASP A 174 3.81 -1.58 -11.75
CA ASP A 174 4.74 -2.70 -11.68
C ASP A 174 5.69 -2.58 -10.48
N ASP A 175 6.16 -1.38 -10.17
CA ASP A 175 6.97 -1.12 -8.98
C ASP A 175 6.14 -1.34 -7.71
N PHE A 176 4.88 -0.85 -7.70
CA PHE A 176 3.97 -1.08 -6.56
C PHE A 176 3.72 -2.57 -6.32
N ALA A 177 3.54 -3.35 -7.37
CA ALA A 177 3.33 -4.79 -7.28
C ALA A 177 4.53 -5.52 -6.67
N ARG A 178 5.77 -5.09 -6.97
CA ARG A 178 6.99 -5.67 -6.38
C ARG A 178 7.04 -5.53 -4.87
N TYR A 179 6.54 -4.39 -4.33
CA TYR A 179 6.46 -4.16 -2.89
C TYR A 179 5.22 -4.80 -2.24
N HIS A 180 4.21 -5.19 -3.05
CA HIS A 180 2.95 -5.78 -2.58
C HIS A 180 2.62 -7.13 -3.26
N PRO A 181 3.52 -8.13 -3.21
CA PRO A 181 3.34 -9.39 -3.96
C PRO A 181 2.10 -10.18 -3.53
N GLY A 182 1.64 -10.02 -2.30
CA GLY A 182 0.42 -10.66 -1.77
C GLY A 182 -0.89 -9.94 -2.10
N GLY A 183 -0.83 -8.70 -2.60
CA GLY A 183 -1.99 -7.90 -3.00
C GLY A 183 -2.58 -8.32 -4.35
N THR A 184 -3.77 -7.77 -4.69
CA THR A 184 -4.45 -8.09 -5.95
C THR A 184 -3.59 -7.82 -7.17
N ILE A 185 -2.94 -6.64 -7.21
CA ILE A 185 -2.06 -6.24 -8.32
C ILE A 185 -0.82 -7.13 -8.38
N GLY A 186 -0.19 -7.41 -7.23
CA GLY A 186 0.98 -8.31 -7.16
C GLY A 186 0.65 -9.73 -7.64
N LYS A 187 -0.51 -10.27 -7.25
CA LYS A 187 -0.98 -11.57 -7.72
C LYS A 187 -1.20 -11.59 -9.24
N GLN A 188 -1.79 -10.54 -9.81
CA GLN A 188 -2.00 -10.45 -11.26
C GLN A 188 -0.69 -10.44 -12.04
N LEU A 189 0.37 -9.79 -11.52
CA LEU A 189 1.66 -9.66 -12.22
C LEU A 189 2.62 -10.85 -12.00
N PHE A 190 2.59 -11.46 -10.82
CA PHE A 190 3.58 -12.47 -10.45
C PHE A 190 3.05 -13.89 -10.37
N MET A 191 1.72 -14.08 -10.26
CA MET A 191 1.12 -15.41 -10.13
C MET A 191 1.23 -16.17 -11.44
N LYS A 192 1.88 -17.34 -11.40
CA LYS A 192 1.97 -18.25 -12.55
C LYS A 192 0.75 -19.17 -12.59
N ILE A 193 0.32 -19.53 -13.81
CA ILE A 193 -0.78 -20.49 -14.01
C ILE A 193 -0.53 -21.79 -13.24
N GLY A 194 0.73 -22.26 -13.17
CA GLY A 194 1.09 -23.45 -12.41
C GLY A 194 0.81 -23.36 -10.90
N GLU A 195 0.89 -22.18 -10.29
CA GLU A 195 0.57 -21.95 -8.88
C GLU A 195 -0.95 -21.98 -8.64
N LEU A 196 -1.73 -21.46 -9.59
CA LEU A 196 -3.19 -21.56 -9.58
C LEU A 196 -3.65 -23.02 -9.75
N CYS A 197 -3.01 -23.78 -10.65
CA CYS A 197 -3.36 -25.18 -10.89
C CYS A 197 -3.03 -26.09 -9.70
N SER A 198 -1.97 -25.81 -8.93
CA SER A 198 -1.58 -26.62 -7.77
C SER A 198 -2.52 -26.47 -6.58
N SER A 199 -3.25 -25.36 -6.47
CA SER A 199 -4.18 -25.08 -5.36
C SER A 199 -5.61 -25.57 -5.61
N ASN A 200 -5.98 -25.87 -6.85
CA ASN A 200 -7.33 -26.25 -7.23
C ASN A 200 -7.41 -27.73 -7.57
N GLN A 201 -8.47 -28.40 -7.08
CA GLN A 201 -8.79 -29.75 -7.55
C GLN A 201 -9.22 -29.69 -9.02
N VAL A 202 -8.58 -30.46 -9.87
CA VAL A 202 -8.89 -30.51 -11.30
C VAL A 202 -10.31 -31.05 -11.50
N ALA A 203 -11.17 -30.24 -12.14
CA ALA A 203 -12.48 -30.69 -12.61
C ALA A 203 -12.27 -31.58 -13.83
N LYS A 204 -12.72 -32.85 -13.77
CA LYS A 204 -12.57 -33.80 -14.87
C LYS A 204 -13.73 -34.80 -14.94
N VAL A 205 -14.13 -35.10 -16.15
CA VAL A 205 -15.14 -36.11 -16.48
C VAL A 205 -14.64 -37.01 -17.60
N SER A 206 -15.27 -38.17 -17.78
CA SER A 206 -15.04 -39.05 -18.93
C SER A 206 -15.87 -38.58 -20.14
N ALA A 207 -15.44 -38.92 -21.37
CA ALA A 207 -16.22 -38.71 -22.58
C ALA A 207 -17.61 -39.37 -22.53
N ASP A 208 -17.74 -40.46 -21.77
CA ASP A 208 -19.00 -41.20 -21.57
C ASP A 208 -19.86 -40.69 -20.41
N SER A 209 -19.37 -39.71 -19.63
CA SER A 209 -20.13 -39.12 -18.51
C SER A 209 -21.41 -38.46 -18.99
N SER A 210 -22.48 -38.59 -18.22
CA SER A 210 -23.76 -37.93 -18.49
C SER A 210 -23.65 -36.42 -18.28
N VAL A 211 -24.53 -35.65 -18.93
CA VAL A 211 -24.63 -34.21 -18.74
C VAL A 211 -24.83 -33.81 -17.27
N ASN A 212 -25.58 -34.60 -16.51
CA ASN A 212 -25.80 -34.41 -15.09
C ASN A 212 -24.47 -34.49 -14.30
N GLU A 213 -23.63 -35.49 -14.59
CA GLU A 213 -22.31 -35.61 -13.97
C GLU A 213 -21.40 -34.42 -14.33
N VAL A 214 -21.45 -33.95 -15.58
CA VAL A 214 -20.72 -32.76 -16.04
C VAL A 214 -21.15 -31.52 -15.26
N ILE A 215 -22.46 -31.29 -15.11
CA ILE A 215 -23.01 -30.14 -14.39
C ILE A 215 -22.60 -30.20 -12.91
N ILE A 216 -22.69 -31.37 -12.28
CA ILE A 216 -22.31 -31.56 -10.89
C ILE A 216 -20.81 -31.30 -10.69
N GLU A 217 -19.95 -31.80 -11.57
CA GLU A 217 -18.51 -31.62 -11.47
C GLU A 217 -18.12 -30.13 -11.62
N ILE A 218 -18.65 -29.40 -12.62
CA ILE A 218 -18.43 -27.97 -12.79
C ILE A 218 -18.90 -27.20 -11.57
N SER A 219 -20.10 -27.50 -11.05
CA SER A 219 -20.68 -26.83 -9.89
C SER A 219 -19.88 -27.06 -8.61
N ASN A 220 -19.44 -28.29 -8.37
CA ASN A 220 -18.67 -28.66 -7.18
C ASN A 220 -17.28 -27.99 -7.17
N LYS A 221 -16.63 -27.91 -8.32
CA LYS A 221 -15.29 -27.34 -8.44
C LYS A 221 -15.32 -25.81 -8.62
N ARG A 222 -16.45 -25.22 -9.00
CA ARG A 222 -16.65 -23.76 -9.19
C ARG A 222 -15.64 -23.13 -10.16
N LEU A 223 -15.22 -23.89 -11.17
CA LEU A 223 -14.24 -23.43 -12.18
C LEU A 223 -14.90 -22.95 -13.48
N GLY A 224 -16.23 -23.09 -13.60
CA GLY A 224 -16.97 -22.70 -14.80
C GLY A 224 -16.70 -23.61 -16.02
N ALA A 225 -15.86 -24.63 -15.86
CA ALA A 225 -15.48 -25.57 -16.89
C ALA A 225 -15.02 -26.90 -16.29
N THR A 226 -15.04 -27.97 -17.09
CA THR A 226 -14.47 -29.28 -16.77
C THR A 226 -13.68 -29.84 -17.94
N ALA A 227 -12.57 -30.51 -17.65
CA ALA A 227 -11.79 -31.24 -18.63
C ALA A 227 -12.46 -32.59 -18.96
N VAL A 228 -12.53 -32.97 -20.24
CA VAL A 228 -12.91 -34.32 -20.66
C VAL A 228 -11.63 -35.12 -20.86
N VAL A 229 -11.54 -36.22 -20.12
CA VAL A 229 -10.32 -37.06 -20.09
C VAL A 229 -10.67 -38.48 -20.51
N GLU A 230 -9.92 -39.00 -21.47
CA GLU A 230 -10.02 -40.40 -21.92
C GLU A 230 -8.62 -41.03 -21.94
N ASN A 231 -8.52 -42.26 -21.37
CA ASN A 231 -7.22 -42.95 -21.26
C ASN A 231 -6.10 -42.09 -20.65
N ASN A 232 -6.46 -41.27 -19.63
CA ASN A 232 -5.57 -40.33 -18.96
C ASN A 232 -5.01 -39.17 -19.87
N LYS A 233 -5.65 -38.93 -21.02
CA LYS A 233 -5.33 -37.84 -21.93
C LYS A 233 -6.49 -36.82 -21.98
N LEU A 234 -6.17 -35.58 -22.02
CA LEU A 234 -7.15 -34.50 -22.24
C LEU A 234 -7.66 -34.63 -23.70
N VAL A 235 -8.98 -34.81 -23.87
CA VAL A 235 -9.60 -34.90 -25.20
C VAL A 235 -10.50 -33.72 -25.51
N GLY A 236 -10.87 -32.92 -24.53
CA GLY A 236 -11.66 -31.74 -24.72
C GLY A 236 -11.98 -31.00 -23.44
N ILE A 237 -12.70 -29.89 -23.54
CA ILE A 237 -13.19 -29.07 -22.45
C ILE A 237 -14.67 -28.78 -22.63
N ILE A 238 -15.43 -28.76 -21.54
CA ILE A 238 -16.83 -28.34 -21.49
C ILE A 238 -16.93 -27.16 -20.55
N THR A 239 -17.56 -26.09 -21.01
CA THR A 239 -17.79 -24.86 -20.22
C THR A 239 -19.25 -24.70 -19.85
N ASP A 240 -19.55 -23.82 -18.87
CA ASP A 240 -20.92 -23.39 -18.56
C ASP A 240 -21.67 -22.85 -19.81
N GLY A 241 -20.93 -22.22 -20.74
CA GLY A 241 -21.49 -21.72 -22.00
C GLY A 241 -21.97 -22.85 -22.91
N ASP A 242 -21.22 -23.96 -22.96
CA ASP A 242 -21.61 -25.13 -23.77
C ASP A 242 -22.89 -25.78 -23.23
N ILE A 243 -22.98 -25.89 -21.90
CA ILE A 243 -24.17 -26.42 -21.23
C ILE A 243 -25.39 -25.52 -21.50
N ARG A 244 -25.25 -24.21 -21.40
CA ARG A 244 -26.35 -23.28 -21.70
C ARG A 244 -26.81 -23.39 -23.14
N ARG A 245 -25.89 -23.39 -24.10
CA ARG A 245 -26.23 -23.56 -25.53
C ARG A 245 -26.94 -24.88 -25.82
N MET A 246 -26.51 -25.94 -25.15
CA MET A 246 -27.21 -27.26 -25.26
C MET A 246 -28.64 -27.16 -24.73
N LEU A 247 -28.86 -26.59 -23.55
CA LEU A 247 -30.17 -26.43 -22.94
C LEU A 247 -31.11 -25.54 -23.75
N GLU A 248 -30.60 -24.55 -24.46
CA GLU A 248 -31.38 -23.69 -25.36
C GLU A 248 -31.87 -24.44 -26.64
N ASN A 249 -31.08 -25.38 -27.15
CA ASN A 249 -31.29 -26.01 -28.43
C ASN A 249 -31.93 -27.41 -28.33
N GLN A 250 -31.99 -28.01 -27.14
CA GLN A 250 -32.42 -29.38 -26.94
C GLN A 250 -33.45 -29.49 -25.82
N SER A 251 -34.61 -30.09 -26.08
CA SER A 251 -35.67 -30.33 -25.08
C SER A 251 -35.48 -31.63 -24.29
N ASP A 252 -34.72 -32.63 -24.80
CA ASP A 252 -34.41 -33.89 -24.13
C ASP A 252 -32.89 -34.10 -24.05
N TRP A 253 -32.29 -33.59 -23.00
CA TRP A 253 -30.84 -33.66 -22.75
C TRP A 253 -30.41 -34.80 -21.82
N ASN A 254 -31.38 -35.58 -21.27
CA ASN A 254 -31.07 -36.63 -20.30
C ASN A 254 -30.21 -37.75 -20.87
N ASN A 255 -30.24 -37.97 -22.18
CA ASN A 255 -29.47 -39.00 -22.86
C ASN A 255 -28.15 -38.51 -23.46
N PHE A 256 -27.84 -37.24 -23.28
CA PHE A 256 -26.59 -36.64 -23.80
C PHE A 256 -25.39 -37.03 -22.93
N LYS A 257 -24.28 -37.31 -23.60
CA LYS A 257 -22.99 -37.59 -22.98
C LYS A 257 -22.01 -36.42 -23.22
N ALA A 258 -20.98 -36.36 -22.38
CA ALA A 258 -19.92 -35.36 -22.47
C ALA A 258 -19.28 -35.26 -23.87
N CYS A 259 -19.15 -36.42 -24.57
CA CYS A 259 -18.58 -36.47 -25.92
C CYS A 259 -19.35 -35.66 -26.98
N LEU A 260 -20.61 -35.33 -26.72
CA LEU A 260 -21.42 -34.47 -27.63
C LEU A 260 -21.32 -32.97 -27.33
N LEU A 261 -20.66 -32.58 -26.24
CA LEU A 261 -20.63 -31.22 -25.75
C LEU A 261 -19.25 -30.59 -25.84
N TYR A 262 -18.17 -31.37 -25.78
CA TYR A 262 -16.83 -30.80 -25.74
C TYR A 262 -16.32 -30.34 -27.12
N THR A 263 -15.50 -29.29 -27.12
CA THR A 263 -14.70 -28.89 -28.28
C THR A 263 -13.30 -29.51 -28.14
N SER A 264 -12.78 -30.10 -29.24
CA SER A 264 -11.49 -30.80 -29.26
C SER A 264 -10.29 -29.90 -29.38
N ASP A 265 -10.49 -28.62 -29.70
CA ASP A 265 -9.38 -27.67 -29.91
C ASP A 265 -9.78 -26.24 -29.49
N ALA A 266 -9.36 -25.85 -28.29
CA ALA A 266 -9.51 -24.48 -27.81
C ALA A 266 -8.49 -23.50 -28.47
N ALA A 267 -7.52 -24.02 -29.22
CA ALA A 267 -6.49 -23.21 -29.87
C ALA A 267 -6.91 -22.67 -31.24
N ASP A 268 -7.91 -23.31 -31.91
CA ASP A 268 -8.37 -22.87 -33.22
C ASP A 268 -9.38 -21.72 -33.20
N ASP A 269 -9.98 -21.40 -32.04
CA ASP A 269 -10.95 -20.33 -31.87
C ASP A 269 -10.34 -18.95 -31.50
N ILE A 270 -9.02 -18.81 -31.45
CA ILE A 270 -8.36 -17.51 -31.24
C ILE A 270 -8.17 -16.86 -32.62
N PRO A 271 -8.86 -15.75 -32.95
CA PRO A 271 -8.60 -14.99 -34.18
C PRO A 271 -7.14 -14.52 -34.19
N ARG A 272 -6.41 -14.88 -35.24
CA ARG A 272 -5.04 -14.42 -35.49
C ARG A 272 -5.02 -12.92 -35.81
#